data_6a4377b9b9f2537bdede074444e9920a
#
_entry.id   6a4377b9b9f2537bdede074444e9920a
#
_cell.length_a   1.000
_cell.length_b   1.000
_cell.length_c   1.000
_cell.angle_alpha   90.00
_cell.angle_beta   90.00
_cell.angle_gamma   90.00
#
_symmetry.space_group_name_H-M   'P 1'
#
loop_
_entity.id
_entity.type
_entity.pdbx_description
1 polymer ?
#
loop_
_entity_poly.entity_id
_entity_poly.type
_entity_poly.pdbx_seq_one_letter_code
_entity_poly.pdbx_strand_id
1 'polypeptide(L)'
;MHGDVSPKNILVAGHGPVFLDAECAWYGDPAFAVAFCLNHLLLKCVWVPQARAAFLECFLAFSSAYLRAVTWEPAGALEERAATLLPGLLLGRVDGKSPVEYLDDAGQALVREAARKLLVKGERTLLGLHNAWQESST
;
A
#
# COMPACT_ATOMS: atom_id res chain seq x y z
N MET A 1 -0.79 -14.94 6.99
CA MET A 1 -0.69 -13.91 5.92
C MET A 1 0.49 -14.20 5.02
N HIS A 2 0.46 -13.74 3.76
CA HIS A 2 1.48 -13.98 2.74
C HIS A 2 2.84 -13.32 3.06
N GLY A 3 2.81 -12.13 3.65
CA GLY A 3 4.02 -11.41 4.08
C GLY A 3 4.67 -10.53 3.01
N ASP A 4 4.48 -10.80 1.72
CA ASP A 4 5.00 -10.00 0.59
C ASP A 4 3.95 -9.87 -0.53
N VAL A 5 2.74 -9.44 -0.17
CA VAL A 5 1.69 -9.16 -1.16
C VAL A 5 2.03 -7.84 -1.87
N SER A 6 2.56 -7.96 -3.07
CA SER A 6 2.92 -6.81 -3.91
C SER A 6 2.50 -7.09 -5.36
N PRO A 7 2.31 -6.06 -6.21
CA PRO A 7 1.89 -6.26 -7.60
C PRO A 7 2.80 -7.21 -8.40
N LYS A 8 4.11 -7.25 -8.10
CA LYS A 8 5.05 -8.16 -8.75
C LYS A 8 4.79 -9.65 -8.44
N ASN A 9 4.18 -9.92 -7.27
CA ASN A 9 3.91 -11.27 -6.78
C ASN A 9 2.47 -11.73 -7.06
N ILE A 10 1.74 -11.03 -7.92
CA ILE A 10 0.39 -11.36 -8.33
C ILE A 10 0.34 -11.53 -9.84
N LEU A 11 0.12 -12.77 -10.30
CA LEU A 11 -0.15 -13.03 -11.71
C LEU A 11 -1.65 -12.93 -11.99
N VAL A 12 -2.01 -12.32 -13.11
CA VAL A 12 -3.38 -12.29 -13.60
C VAL A 12 -3.56 -13.44 -14.59
N ALA A 13 -4.28 -14.49 -14.18
CA ALA A 13 -4.61 -15.64 -15.00
C ALA A 13 -6.09 -15.62 -15.39
N GLY A 14 -6.45 -16.39 -16.41
CA GLY A 14 -7.83 -16.46 -16.91
C GLY A 14 -8.88 -16.94 -15.89
N HIS A 15 -8.44 -17.65 -14.85
CA HIS A 15 -9.27 -18.15 -13.73
C HIS A 15 -9.16 -17.32 -12.44
N GLY A 16 -8.43 -16.20 -12.46
CA GLY A 16 -8.25 -15.29 -11.32
C GLY A 16 -6.78 -15.02 -10.96
N PRO A 17 -6.53 -14.29 -9.86
CA PRO A 17 -5.19 -13.96 -9.42
C PRO A 17 -4.46 -15.18 -8.85
N VAL A 18 -3.17 -15.29 -9.16
CA VAL A 18 -2.27 -16.30 -8.60
C VAL A 18 -1.18 -15.59 -7.81
N PHE A 19 -1.10 -15.89 -6.52
CA PHE A 19 -0.07 -15.34 -5.64
C PHE A 19 1.22 -16.15 -5.75
N LEU A 20 2.33 -15.45 -5.85
CA LEU A 20 3.68 -16.02 -5.94
C LEU A 20 4.49 -15.62 -4.70
N ASP A 21 5.59 -16.34 -4.48
CA ASP A 21 6.64 -15.99 -3.54
C ASP A 21 6.15 -15.86 -2.08
N ALA A 22 5.56 -16.94 -1.59
CA ALA A 22 5.03 -17.03 -0.23
C ALA A 22 6.09 -17.37 0.84
N GLU A 23 7.40 -17.22 0.55
CA GLU A 23 8.48 -17.56 1.49
C GLU A 23 8.44 -16.73 2.79
N CYS A 24 7.89 -15.51 2.73
CA CYS A 24 7.68 -14.64 3.88
C CYS A 24 6.36 -14.89 4.62
N ALA A 25 5.63 -15.96 4.29
CA ALA A 25 4.33 -16.24 4.90
C ALA A 25 4.49 -16.57 6.40
N TRP A 26 3.62 -15.97 7.22
CA TRP A 26 3.63 -16.17 8.66
C TRP A 26 2.25 -15.92 9.28
N TYR A 27 2.09 -16.30 10.55
CA TYR A 27 0.88 -16.02 11.30
C TYR A 27 0.96 -14.59 11.89
N GLY A 28 0.19 -13.65 11.35
CA GLY A 28 0.24 -12.24 11.75
C GLY A 28 -1.02 -11.46 11.38
N ASP A 29 -1.02 -10.16 11.69
CA ASP A 29 -2.14 -9.27 11.43
C ASP A 29 -2.39 -9.09 9.93
N PRO A 30 -3.58 -9.42 9.39
CA PRO A 30 -3.90 -9.24 7.98
C PRO A 30 -3.84 -7.78 7.52
N ALA A 31 -3.96 -6.80 8.43
CA ALA A 31 -3.79 -5.38 8.11
C ALA A 31 -2.42 -5.07 7.48
N PHE A 32 -1.37 -5.83 7.85
CA PHE A 32 -0.05 -5.70 7.23
C PHE A 32 -0.09 -6.03 5.74
N ALA A 33 -0.70 -7.14 5.35
CA ALA A 33 -0.75 -7.54 3.94
C ALA A 33 -1.50 -6.52 3.08
N VAL A 34 -2.60 -5.96 3.60
CA VAL A 34 -3.35 -4.88 2.94
C VAL A 34 -2.49 -3.64 2.79
N ALA A 35 -1.93 -3.12 3.89
CA ALA A 35 -1.10 -1.92 3.88
C ALA A 35 0.14 -2.09 3.00
N PHE A 36 0.75 -3.29 3.00
CA PHE A 36 1.93 -3.59 2.19
C PHE A 36 1.63 -3.56 0.68
N CYS A 37 0.52 -4.15 0.25
CA CYS A 37 0.11 -4.09 -1.15
C CYS A 37 -0.20 -2.64 -1.58
N LEU A 38 -0.99 -1.93 -0.79
CA LEU A 38 -1.37 -0.54 -1.05
C LEU A 38 -0.15 0.41 -1.07
N ASN A 39 0.82 0.20 -0.17
CA ASN A 39 2.10 0.93 -0.18
C ASN A 39 2.81 0.82 -1.55
N HIS A 40 2.86 -0.39 -2.13
CA HIS A 40 3.47 -0.57 -3.45
C HIS A 40 2.72 0.18 -4.57
N LEU A 41 1.40 0.28 -4.50
CA LEU A 41 0.62 1.05 -5.47
C LEU A 41 0.94 2.55 -5.37
N LEU A 42 1.08 3.09 -4.15
CA LEU A 42 1.47 4.49 -3.95
C LEU A 42 2.90 4.79 -4.43
N LEU A 43 3.86 3.90 -4.15
CA LEU A 43 5.23 4.02 -4.67
C LEU A 43 5.25 4.02 -6.21
N LYS A 44 4.43 3.19 -6.84
CA LYS A 44 4.31 3.14 -8.30
C LYS A 44 3.71 4.42 -8.90
N CYS A 45 2.88 5.16 -8.16
CA CYS A 45 2.41 6.48 -8.58
C CYS A 45 3.57 7.48 -8.77
N VAL A 46 4.63 7.35 -7.98
CA VAL A 46 5.83 8.19 -8.08
C VAL A 46 6.76 7.68 -9.18
N TRP A 47 6.93 6.36 -9.27
CA TRP A 47 7.81 5.74 -10.27
C TRP A 47 7.33 5.91 -11.71
N VAL A 48 6.00 5.80 -11.93
CA VAL A 48 5.38 5.90 -13.27
C VAL A 48 4.27 6.95 -13.22
N PRO A 49 4.61 8.26 -13.24
CA PRO A 49 3.61 9.33 -13.10
C PRO A 49 2.48 9.29 -14.13
N GLN A 50 2.78 8.79 -15.34
CA GLN A 50 1.80 8.66 -16.43
C GLN A 50 0.68 7.65 -16.11
N ALA A 51 0.97 6.65 -15.26
CA ALA A 51 0.01 5.63 -14.82
C ALA A 51 -0.57 5.92 -13.42
N ARG A 52 -0.28 7.08 -12.84
CA ARG A 52 -0.69 7.47 -11.48
C ARG A 52 -2.19 7.26 -11.24
N ALA A 53 -3.04 7.75 -12.15
CA ALA A 53 -4.48 7.61 -12.02
C ALA A 53 -4.92 6.13 -11.93
N ALA A 54 -4.37 5.28 -12.79
CA ALA A 54 -4.66 3.84 -12.78
C ALA A 54 -4.20 3.16 -11.47
N PHE A 55 -3.03 3.52 -10.91
CA PHE A 55 -2.60 2.99 -9.63
C PHE A 55 -3.49 3.43 -8.47
N LEU A 56 -3.99 4.67 -8.49
CA LEU A 56 -4.93 5.16 -7.49
C LEU A 56 -6.30 4.49 -7.61
N GLU A 57 -6.78 4.22 -8.82
CA GLU A 57 -7.98 3.40 -9.05
C GLU A 57 -7.78 1.96 -8.53
N CYS A 58 -6.63 1.34 -8.78
CA CYS A 58 -6.28 0.03 -8.22
C CYS A 58 -6.27 0.06 -6.68
N PHE A 59 -5.75 1.13 -6.07
CA PHE A 59 -5.77 1.30 -4.62
C PHE A 59 -7.20 1.25 -4.06
N LEU A 60 -8.12 2.01 -4.64
CA LEU A 60 -9.52 2.04 -4.22
C LEU A 60 -10.24 0.72 -4.49
N ALA A 61 -10.02 0.12 -5.65
CA ALA A 61 -10.62 -1.17 -6.01
C ALA A 61 -10.16 -2.29 -5.07
N PHE A 62 -8.85 -2.38 -4.80
CA PHE A 62 -8.28 -3.37 -3.91
C PHE A 62 -8.80 -3.19 -2.47
N SER A 63 -8.67 -1.98 -1.90
CA SER A 63 -9.12 -1.71 -0.54
C SER A 63 -10.61 -1.98 -0.35
N SER A 64 -11.44 -1.53 -1.27
CA SER A 64 -12.90 -1.75 -1.24
C SER A 64 -13.25 -3.24 -1.36
N ALA A 65 -12.63 -3.97 -2.29
CA ALA A 65 -12.88 -5.40 -2.46
C ALA A 65 -12.45 -6.20 -1.22
N TYR A 66 -11.27 -5.88 -0.67
CA TYR A 66 -10.75 -6.56 0.51
C TYR A 66 -11.66 -6.34 1.72
N LEU A 67 -11.98 -5.07 2.05
CA LEU A 67 -12.82 -4.75 3.21
C LEU A 67 -14.22 -5.39 3.14
N ARG A 68 -14.82 -5.49 1.95
CA ARG A 68 -16.09 -6.21 1.77
C ARG A 68 -15.99 -7.72 2.05
N ALA A 69 -14.83 -8.30 1.87
CA ALA A 69 -14.60 -9.74 2.10
C ALA A 69 -14.23 -10.07 3.56
N VAL A 70 -13.95 -9.08 4.39
CA VAL A 70 -13.60 -9.29 5.80
C VAL A 70 -14.83 -9.74 6.58
N THR A 71 -14.77 -10.97 7.13
CA THR A 71 -15.87 -11.58 7.90
C THR A 71 -15.44 -12.04 9.30
N TRP A 72 -14.13 -12.04 9.59
CA TRP A 72 -13.54 -12.56 10.84
C TRP A 72 -13.35 -11.50 11.92
N GLU A 73 -13.47 -10.22 11.59
CA GLU A 73 -13.42 -9.08 12.50
C GLU A 73 -14.19 -7.90 11.92
N PRO A 74 -14.47 -6.83 12.69
CA PRO A 74 -15.05 -5.60 12.12
C PRO A 74 -14.13 -5.00 11.05
N ALA A 75 -14.62 -4.86 9.82
CA ALA A 75 -13.82 -4.37 8.69
C ALA A 75 -13.17 -3.00 8.98
N GLY A 76 -13.87 -2.10 9.67
CA GLY A 76 -13.35 -0.78 10.07
C GLY A 76 -12.15 -0.88 11.03
N ALA A 77 -12.10 -1.89 11.91
CA ALA A 77 -10.97 -2.09 12.81
C ALA A 77 -9.71 -2.53 12.05
N LEU A 78 -9.88 -3.40 11.05
CA LEU A 78 -8.79 -3.79 10.14
C LEU A 78 -8.34 -2.60 9.29
N GLU A 79 -9.28 -1.84 8.74
CA GLU A 79 -9.00 -0.65 7.93
C GLU A 79 -8.17 0.38 8.71
N GLU A 80 -8.55 0.67 9.97
CA GLU A 80 -7.83 1.62 10.82
C GLU A 80 -6.39 1.20 11.06
N ARG A 81 -6.14 -0.09 11.32
CA ARG A 81 -4.77 -0.61 11.49
C ARG A 81 -3.97 -0.52 10.20
N ALA A 82 -4.57 -0.89 9.07
CA ALA A 82 -3.92 -0.80 7.77
C ALA A 82 -3.59 0.65 7.40
N ALA A 83 -4.53 1.59 7.63
CA ALA A 83 -4.34 3.00 7.36
C ALA A 83 -3.24 3.61 8.25
N THR A 84 -3.19 3.23 9.53
CA THR A 84 -2.15 3.69 10.45
C THR A 84 -0.75 3.16 10.09
N LEU A 85 -0.67 1.92 9.61
CA LEU A 85 0.59 1.27 9.27
C LEU A 85 1.19 1.75 7.94
N LEU A 86 0.34 2.07 6.94
CA LEU A 86 0.76 2.33 5.57
C LEU A 86 1.80 3.45 5.43
N PRO A 87 1.67 4.63 6.10
CA PRO A 87 2.69 5.68 5.99
C PRO A 87 4.05 5.25 6.56
N GLY A 88 4.07 4.42 7.60
CA GLY A 88 5.30 3.83 8.15
C GLY A 88 5.98 2.88 7.15
N LEU A 89 5.19 2.09 6.41
CA LEU A 89 5.71 1.22 5.35
C LEU A 89 6.29 2.03 4.20
N LEU A 90 5.69 3.16 3.80
CA LEU A 90 6.26 4.08 2.80
C LEU A 90 7.66 4.55 3.22
N LEU A 91 7.85 4.97 4.48
CA LEU A 91 9.17 5.34 5.00
C LEU A 91 10.13 4.16 5.00
N GLY A 92 9.66 2.97 5.42
CA GLY A 92 10.46 1.75 5.41
C GLY A 92 10.97 1.35 4.01
N ARG A 93 10.26 1.75 2.95
CA ARG A 93 10.65 1.48 1.55
C ARG A 93 11.56 2.53 0.93
N VAL A 94 11.85 3.63 1.61
CA VAL A 94 12.83 4.64 1.16
C VAL A 94 13.99 4.80 2.13
N ASP A 95 13.78 4.63 3.44
CA ASP A 95 14.79 4.83 4.48
C ASP A 95 15.14 3.54 5.25
N GLY A 96 14.46 2.43 4.97
CA GLY A 96 14.64 1.17 5.69
C GLY A 96 15.74 0.28 5.12
N LYS A 97 15.82 -0.95 5.64
CA LYS A 97 16.85 -1.95 5.23
C LYS A 97 16.66 -2.51 3.83
N SER A 98 15.45 -2.40 3.26
CA SER A 98 15.11 -2.91 1.92
C SER A 98 14.40 -1.83 1.12
N PRO A 99 15.12 -0.77 0.72
CA PRO A 99 14.55 0.31 -0.07
C PRO A 99 14.13 -0.18 -1.45
N VAL A 100 13.19 0.53 -2.08
CA VAL A 100 12.84 0.25 -3.47
C VAL A 100 13.94 0.79 -4.39
N GLU A 101 14.39 -0.04 -5.33
CA GLU A 101 15.52 0.28 -6.21
C GLU A 101 15.11 1.15 -7.41
N TYR A 102 13.81 1.24 -7.72
CA TYR A 102 13.30 1.91 -8.91
C TYR A 102 13.01 3.40 -8.72
N LEU A 103 13.10 3.93 -7.50
CA LEU A 103 12.96 5.37 -7.24
C LEU A 103 14.32 6.05 -7.17
N ASP A 104 14.46 7.14 -7.92
CA ASP A 104 15.59 8.05 -7.80
C ASP A 104 15.52 8.89 -6.51
N ASP A 105 16.55 9.69 -6.26
CA ASP A 105 16.64 10.51 -5.04
C ASP A 105 15.47 11.51 -4.92
N ALA A 106 14.98 12.05 -6.03
CA ALA A 106 13.85 12.97 -6.05
C ALA A 106 12.55 12.26 -5.70
N GLY A 107 12.31 11.07 -6.26
CA GLY A 107 11.17 10.24 -5.94
C GLY A 107 11.18 9.77 -4.48
N GLN A 108 12.34 9.37 -3.97
CA GLN A 108 12.50 9.01 -2.55
C GLN A 108 12.21 10.20 -1.62
N ALA A 109 12.69 11.40 -1.97
CA ALA A 109 12.43 12.62 -1.19
C ALA A 109 10.93 12.94 -1.17
N LEU A 110 10.24 12.84 -2.30
CA LEU A 110 8.80 13.04 -2.41
C LEU A 110 8.03 12.05 -1.53
N VAL A 111 8.37 10.75 -1.63
CA VAL A 111 7.73 9.71 -0.79
C VAL A 111 7.95 9.99 0.70
N ARG A 112 9.17 10.35 1.08
CA ARG A 112 9.53 10.66 2.48
C ARG A 112 8.72 11.83 3.02
N GLU A 113 8.59 12.90 2.25
CA GLU A 113 7.81 14.08 2.64
C GLU A 113 6.33 13.75 2.75
N ALA A 114 5.75 13.08 1.75
CA ALA A 114 4.35 12.67 1.75
C ALA A 114 4.03 11.74 2.92
N ALA A 115 4.87 10.72 3.16
CA ALA A 115 4.67 9.79 4.26
C ALA A 115 4.69 10.46 5.63
N ARG A 116 5.59 11.43 5.85
CA ARG A 116 5.63 12.23 7.09
C ARG A 116 4.36 13.07 7.28
N LYS A 117 3.86 13.70 6.21
CA LYS A 117 2.58 14.44 6.26
C LYS A 117 1.42 13.53 6.62
N LEU A 118 1.37 12.32 6.03
CA LEU A 118 0.33 11.33 6.32
C LEU A 118 0.39 10.85 7.78
N LEU A 119 1.60 10.63 8.33
CA LEU A 119 1.77 10.27 9.75
C LEU A 119 1.27 11.36 10.70
N VAL A 120 1.59 12.62 10.39
CA VAL A 120 1.15 13.76 11.21
C VAL A 120 -0.37 13.96 11.11
N LYS A 121 -0.93 13.79 9.91
CA LYS A 121 -2.38 13.91 9.68
C LYS A 121 -3.17 12.82 10.42
N GLY A 122 -2.62 11.63 10.56
CA GLY A 122 -3.21 10.54 11.33
C GLY A 122 -4.50 9.98 10.74
N GLU A 123 -4.56 9.83 9.42
CA GLU A 123 -5.71 9.24 8.74
C GLU A 123 -5.99 7.82 9.23
N ARG A 124 -7.25 7.52 9.47
CA ARG A 124 -7.71 6.22 9.98
C ARG A 124 -8.51 5.39 8.98
N THR A 125 -8.70 5.93 7.78
CA THR A 125 -9.37 5.24 6.67
C THR A 125 -8.49 5.20 5.45
N LEU A 126 -8.61 4.14 4.65
CA LEU A 126 -7.84 4.00 3.41
C LEU A 126 -8.27 5.05 2.37
N LEU A 127 -9.55 5.43 2.35
CA LEU A 127 -10.02 6.52 1.49
C LEU A 127 -9.41 7.86 1.91
N GLY A 128 -9.34 8.14 3.22
CA GLY A 128 -8.68 9.34 3.74
C GLY A 128 -7.21 9.42 3.36
N LEU A 129 -6.49 8.28 3.46
CA LEU A 129 -5.10 8.16 3.00
C LEU A 129 -4.94 8.41 1.49
N HIS A 130 -5.81 7.80 0.69
CA HIS A 130 -5.82 8.00 -0.74
C HIS A 130 -5.95 9.49 -1.12
N ASN A 131 -6.91 10.19 -0.51
CA ASN A 131 -7.15 11.61 -0.76
C ASN A 131 -5.96 12.47 -0.30
N ALA A 132 -5.44 12.20 0.90
CA ALA A 132 -4.30 12.92 1.46
C ALA A 132 -3.02 12.69 0.64
N TRP A 133 -2.82 11.48 0.08
CA TRP A 133 -1.73 11.20 -0.84
C TRP A 133 -1.85 12.02 -2.13
N GLN A 134 -3.06 12.13 -2.70
CA GLN A 134 -3.28 12.95 -3.89
C GLN A 134 -2.89 14.41 -3.67
N GLU A 135 -3.22 14.97 -2.50
CA GLU A 135 -2.90 16.36 -2.12
C GLU A 135 -1.41 16.58 -1.90
N SER A 136 -0.69 15.60 -1.34
CA SER A 136 0.69 15.75 -0.89
C SER A 136 1.75 15.41 -1.96
N SER A 137 1.36 14.76 -3.04
CA SER A 137 2.27 14.29 -4.10
C SER A 137 1.98 14.98 -5.45
N THR A 138 1.36 16.16 -5.41
CA THR A 138 1.19 17.08 -6.53
C THR A 138 2.18 18.20 -6.41
#